data_fb2fa65fe17072d48f633dc6c78b070d
#
_entry.id   fb2fa65fe17072d48f633dc6c78b070d
#
_cell.length_a   1.000
_cell.length_b   1.000
_cell.length_c   1.000
_cell.angle_alpha   90.00
_cell.angle_beta   90.00
_cell.angle_gamma   90.00
#
_symmetry.space_group_name_H-M   'P 1'
#
loop_
_entity.id
_entity.type
_entity.pdbx_description
1 polymer ?
#
loop_
_entity_poly.entity_id
_entity_poly.type
_entity_poly.pdbx_seq_one_letter_code
_entity_poly.pdbx_strand_id
1 'polypeptide(L)'
;MKILAIDQGTTSTRALTFDEAGQYTPIASFSHAQSYPAPGRVEHDPAELLRNVRACIDAAAGLDDLAAIGLDNQGESCLAWDALTRQPVGPVIVWQDDRTRDTIARLDASGVAELVAGRAGLPLDPYFSASKLAWILVHNERARDLHAAGRLRMGTTDAFFLDSLAGRFVTDVSTASRTSLMNLRSCDWDPQLCEVFGVPVETLPEIVDTTGIQGLIECGDRMIPLSAMVTDQQAALYGHGCRQPGDAKITFGTGAFALALTNGPACSDGRGALPTVAWRKAGAGTEYALDGGVYSASSAVNWARNLGLFSSFADISTFANAPACSRGMFFVPALAGLACPHWQRHARGSWFGLALDTGPGDMVQALLEGVAFRMAEVIGAMALHQEVKGPISIDGGMSANGYFCQFLANCLERELIVSEQSELTALGTALLAAEGAGQVIDAPVKGRIVSPAPLPGEYATQFAQAREMTVRFGKSVAGNRSA
;
A
#
# COMPACT_ATOMS: atom_id res chain seq x y z
N MET A 1 28.06 -8.45 -9.62
CA MET A 1 26.74 -9.08 -9.58
C MET A 1 25.67 -8.02 -9.62
N LYS A 2 24.54 -8.27 -10.31
CA LYS A 2 23.37 -7.36 -10.31
C LYS A 2 22.08 -8.12 -10.02
N ILE A 3 21.16 -7.47 -9.35
CA ILE A 3 19.78 -7.93 -9.12
C ILE A 3 18.83 -7.00 -9.87
N LEU A 4 17.92 -7.55 -10.65
CA LEU A 4 16.86 -6.78 -11.30
C LEU A 4 15.65 -6.73 -10.39
N ALA A 5 15.26 -5.54 -9.97
CA ALA A 5 13.98 -5.28 -9.32
C ALA A 5 12.98 -4.77 -10.34
N ILE A 6 11.80 -5.39 -10.38
CA ILE A 6 10.66 -4.95 -11.18
C ILE A 6 9.60 -4.44 -10.20
N ASP A 7 9.38 -3.15 -10.22
CA ASP A 7 8.37 -2.44 -9.42
C ASP A 7 7.12 -2.24 -10.27
N GLN A 8 6.11 -3.09 -10.05
CA GLN A 8 4.82 -3.01 -10.73
C GLN A 8 3.81 -2.23 -9.88
N GLY A 9 3.88 -0.92 -9.94
CA GLY A 9 2.99 -0.01 -9.22
C GLY A 9 1.66 0.26 -9.95
N THR A 10 0.88 1.19 -9.39
CA THR A 10 -0.47 1.52 -9.91
C THR A 10 -0.45 2.29 -11.23
N THR A 11 0.59 3.07 -11.52
CA THR A 11 0.65 3.96 -12.70
C THR A 11 1.76 3.60 -13.68
N SER A 12 2.72 2.80 -13.26
CA SER A 12 3.87 2.39 -14.07
C SER A 12 4.46 1.08 -13.61
N THR A 13 5.14 0.40 -14.53
CA THR A 13 6.04 -0.72 -14.25
C THR A 13 7.45 -0.26 -14.54
N ARG A 14 8.37 -0.43 -13.58
CA ARG A 14 9.75 0.04 -13.66
C ARG A 14 10.72 -1.11 -13.44
N ALA A 15 11.86 -1.04 -14.09
CA ALA A 15 12.97 -1.97 -13.93
C ALA A 15 14.21 -1.20 -13.48
N LEU A 16 14.78 -1.61 -12.37
CA LEU A 16 16.03 -1.07 -11.84
C LEU A 16 16.97 -2.23 -11.51
N THR A 17 18.26 -2.09 -11.79
CA THR A 17 19.27 -3.02 -11.31
C THR A 17 19.97 -2.45 -10.09
N PHE A 18 20.29 -3.33 -9.15
CA PHE A 18 21.06 -3.00 -7.95
C PHE A 18 22.34 -3.82 -7.92
N ASP A 19 23.47 -3.18 -7.61
CA ASP A 19 24.75 -3.84 -7.37
C ASP A 19 24.92 -4.27 -5.91
N GLU A 20 26.05 -4.87 -5.57
CA GLU A 20 26.39 -5.36 -4.23
C GLU A 20 26.47 -4.23 -3.17
N ALA A 21 26.66 -2.98 -3.57
CA ALA A 21 26.66 -1.81 -2.70
C ALA A 21 25.30 -1.10 -2.60
N GLY A 22 24.24 -1.68 -3.20
CA GLY A 22 22.91 -1.09 -3.24
C GLY A 22 22.78 0.13 -4.14
N GLN A 23 23.77 0.36 -5.03
CA GLN A 23 23.65 1.43 -6.03
C GLN A 23 22.75 0.94 -7.16
N TYR A 24 21.81 1.78 -7.57
CA TYR A 24 20.87 1.40 -8.61
C TYR A 24 21.16 2.07 -9.96
N THR A 25 20.75 1.38 -11.00
CA THR A 25 20.72 1.90 -12.37
C THR A 25 19.31 1.68 -12.93
N PRO A 26 18.59 2.74 -13.33
CA PRO A 26 17.32 2.58 -14.04
C PRO A 26 17.53 1.90 -15.38
N ILE A 27 16.72 0.87 -15.68
CA ILE A 27 16.78 0.10 -16.92
C ILE A 27 15.63 0.46 -17.85
N ALA A 28 14.41 0.45 -17.34
CA ALA A 28 13.21 0.77 -18.11
C ALA A 28 12.09 1.31 -17.22
N SER A 29 11.18 2.05 -17.83
CA SER A 29 9.94 2.52 -17.18
C SER A 29 8.84 2.63 -18.22
N PHE A 30 7.70 1.97 -17.94
CA PHE A 30 6.53 1.96 -18.81
C PHE A 30 5.30 2.40 -18.01
N SER A 31 4.69 3.50 -18.42
CA SER A 31 3.40 3.91 -17.87
C SER A 31 2.31 3.00 -18.40
N HIS A 32 1.25 2.83 -17.62
CA HIS A 32 0.03 2.14 -18.06
C HIS A 32 -1.22 2.94 -17.67
N ALA A 33 -2.27 2.75 -18.44
CA ALA A 33 -3.50 3.49 -18.25
C ALA A 33 -4.35 2.87 -17.14
N GLN A 34 -5.00 3.73 -16.35
CA GLN A 34 -6.17 3.34 -15.57
C GLN A 34 -7.41 3.70 -16.36
N SER A 35 -8.36 2.78 -16.48
CA SER A 35 -9.69 3.05 -17.03
C SER A 35 -10.73 3.22 -15.92
N TYR A 36 -11.70 4.08 -16.17
CA TYR A 36 -12.79 4.41 -15.24
C TYR A 36 -14.14 4.18 -15.93
N PRO A 37 -14.53 2.90 -16.19
CA PRO A 37 -15.69 2.60 -17.05
C PRO A 37 -17.04 3.00 -16.45
N ALA A 38 -17.11 3.22 -15.15
CA ALA A 38 -18.29 3.74 -14.44
C ALA A 38 -17.84 4.36 -13.09
N PRO A 39 -18.71 5.16 -12.44
CA PRO A 39 -18.42 5.70 -11.11
C PRO A 39 -18.02 4.60 -10.12
N GLY A 40 -16.88 4.79 -9.44
CA GLY A 40 -16.33 3.83 -8.48
C GLY A 40 -15.64 2.62 -9.09
N ARG A 41 -15.54 2.50 -10.42
CA ARG A 41 -14.79 1.44 -11.09
C ARG A 41 -13.43 1.91 -11.53
N VAL A 42 -12.41 1.11 -11.23
CA VAL A 42 -11.02 1.37 -11.61
C VAL A 42 -10.40 0.08 -12.13
N GLU A 43 -9.91 0.09 -13.35
CA GLU A 43 -9.46 -1.10 -14.07
C GLU A 43 -8.13 -0.86 -14.78
N HIS A 44 -7.34 -1.94 -14.94
CA HIS A 44 -6.22 -2.01 -15.87
C HIS A 44 -6.45 -3.07 -16.93
N ASP A 45 -5.82 -2.91 -18.11
CA ASP A 45 -5.67 -3.98 -19.09
C ASP A 45 -4.58 -4.96 -18.60
N PRO A 46 -4.94 -6.22 -18.26
CA PRO A 46 -3.97 -7.20 -17.80
C PRO A 46 -2.91 -7.54 -18.84
N ALA A 47 -3.24 -7.44 -20.13
CA ALA A 47 -2.28 -7.67 -21.20
C ALA A 47 -1.25 -6.53 -21.29
N GLU A 48 -1.64 -5.27 -21.00
CA GLU A 48 -0.71 -4.14 -20.93
C GLU A 48 0.25 -4.32 -19.75
N LEU A 49 -0.26 -4.66 -18.55
CA LEU A 49 0.59 -4.89 -17.38
C LEU A 49 1.61 -6.00 -17.63
N LEU A 50 1.17 -7.14 -18.18
CA LEU A 50 2.07 -8.26 -18.48
C LEU A 50 3.11 -7.88 -19.56
N ARG A 51 2.71 -7.15 -20.61
CA ARG A 51 3.64 -6.64 -21.64
C ARG A 51 4.70 -5.72 -21.02
N ASN A 52 4.30 -4.84 -20.08
CA ASN A 52 5.23 -3.91 -19.42
C ASN A 52 6.22 -4.66 -18.51
N VAL A 53 5.76 -5.66 -17.75
CA VAL A 53 6.65 -6.54 -16.96
C VAL A 53 7.63 -7.27 -17.88
N ARG A 54 7.13 -7.86 -18.99
CA ARG A 54 7.99 -8.53 -19.97
C ARG A 54 9.02 -7.58 -20.59
N ALA A 55 8.60 -6.39 -21.02
CA ALA A 55 9.47 -5.37 -21.58
C ALA A 55 10.55 -4.89 -20.59
N CYS A 56 10.23 -4.82 -19.31
CA CYS A 56 11.20 -4.54 -18.24
C CYS A 56 12.26 -5.64 -18.14
N ILE A 57 11.86 -6.91 -18.23
CA ILE A 57 12.79 -8.05 -18.22
C ILE A 57 13.67 -8.03 -19.48
N ASP A 58 13.08 -7.84 -20.65
CA ASP A 58 13.78 -7.85 -21.94
C ASP A 58 14.79 -6.70 -22.03
N ALA A 59 14.51 -5.55 -21.43
CA ALA A 59 15.45 -4.42 -21.36
C ALA A 59 16.73 -4.75 -20.57
N ALA A 60 16.70 -5.76 -19.69
CA ALA A 60 17.86 -6.23 -18.93
C ALA A 60 18.62 -7.38 -19.63
N ALA A 61 18.18 -7.85 -20.81
CA ALA A 61 18.75 -9.04 -21.47
C ALA A 61 20.25 -8.93 -21.79
N GLY A 62 20.75 -7.70 -22.02
CA GLY A 62 22.18 -7.46 -22.31
C GLY A 62 23.09 -7.40 -21.07
N LEU A 63 22.60 -7.66 -19.86
CA LEU A 63 23.38 -7.61 -18.63
C LEU A 63 23.96 -8.99 -18.31
N ASP A 64 25.22 -9.21 -18.57
CA ASP A 64 25.90 -10.51 -18.37
C ASP A 64 25.96 -10.93 -16.90
N ASP A 65 26.01 -9.96 -15.96
CA ASP A 65 26.17 -10.16 -14.54
C ASP A 65 24.85 -10.20 -13.73
N LEU A 66 23.71 -10.33 -14.43
CA LEU A 66 22.39 -10.44 -13.79
C LEU A 66 22.25 -11.82 -13.12
N ALA A 67 22.09 -11.82 -11.80
CA ALA A 67 22.04 -13.01 -10.97
C ALA A 67 20.61 -13.47 -10.63
N ALA A 68 19.68 -12.51 -10.43
CA ALA A 68 18.31 -12.81 -10.05
C ALA A 68 17.36 -11.65 -10.39
N ILE A 69 16.07 -11.96 -10.37
CA ILE A 69 14.97 -11.02 -10.53
C ILE A 69 14.13 -11.03 -9.23
N GLY A 70 13.73 -9.84 -8.75
CA GLY A 70 12.67 -9.63 -7.78
C GLY A 70 11.50 -8.91 -8.44
N LEU A 71 10.28 -9.23 -8.01
CA LEU A 71 9.05 -8.61 -8.47
C LEU A 71 8.26 -8.12 -7.27
N ASP A 72 8.00 -6.83 -7.20
CA ASP A 72 6.92 -6.33 -6.35
C ASP A 72 5.71 -5.93 -7.18
N ASN A 73 4.55 -5.95 -6.55
CA ASN A 73 3.29 -5.66 -7.20
C ASN A 73 2.39 -4.77 -6.35
N GLN A 74 1.54 -4.00 -7.03
CA GLN A 74 0.45 -3.31 -6.36
C GLN A 74 -0.47 -4.31 -5.65
N GLY A 75 -0.60 -4.19 -4.33
CA GLY A 75 -1.42 -5.08 -3.52
C GLY A 75 -2.90 -5.04 -3.90
N GLU A 76 -3.67 -6.01 -3.46
CA GLU A 76 -5.13 -6.14 -3.53
C GLU A 76 -5.75 -6.13 -4.94
N SER A 77 -5.01 -5.71 -5.98
CA SER A 77 -5.45 -5.71 -7.38
C SER A 77 -5.53 -7.15 -7.90
N CYS A 78 -6.67 -7.53 -8.49
CA CYS A 78 -6.96 -8.92 -8.77
C CYS A 78 -7.68 -9.13 -10.10
N LEU A 79 -7.60 -10.34 -10.63
CA LEU A 79 -8.22 -10.74 -11.89
C LEU A 79 -8.50 -12.26 -11.94
N ALA A 80 -9.07 -12.69 -13.06
CA ALA A 80 -9.28 -14.10 -13.37
C ALA A 80 -8.85 -14.42 -14.80
N TRP A 81 -8.37 -15.66 -15.03
CA TRP A 81 -7.87 -16.11 -16.34
C TRP A 81 -8.06 -17.63 -16.55
N ASP A 82 -7.92 -18.06 -17.78
CA ASP A 82 -7.96 -19.46 -18.17
C ASP A 82 -6.64 -20.17 -17.89
N ALA A 83 -6.63 -21.23 -17.12
CA ALA A 83 -5.45 -22.00 -16.74
C ALA A 83 -4.66 -22.56 -17.94
N LEU A 84 -5.33 -22.89 -19.06
CA LEU A 84 -4.68 -23.48 -20.24
C LEU A 84 -4.08 -22.41 -21.15
N THR A 85 -4.85 -21.36 -21.44
CA THR A 85 -4.47 -20.34 -22.42
C THR A 85 -3.80 -19.14 -21.80
N ARG A 86 -3.88 -18.98 -20.47
CA ARG A 86 -3.47 -17.81 -19.69
C ARG A 86 -4.14 -16.51 -20.15
N GLN A 87 -5.23 -16.61 -20.91
CA GLN A 87 -5.99 -15.45 -21.37
C GLN A 87 -6.89 -14.94 -20.23
N PRO A 88 -6.78 -13.64 -19.87
CA PRO A 88 -7.68 -13.02 -18.92
C PRO A 88 -9.14 -13.11 -19.37
N VAL A 89 -10.06 -13.25 -18.42
CA VAL A 89 -11.50 -13.23 -18.71
C VAL A 89 -12.13 -11.85 -18.57
N GLY A 90 -11.35 -10.88 -18.10
CA GLY A 90 -11.75 -9.50 -17.89
C GLY A 90 -10.58 -8.63 -17.46
N PRO A 91 -10.80 -7.36 -17.10
CA PRO A 91 -9.77 -6.45 -16.63
C PRO A 91 -9.23 -6.87 -15.25
N VAL A 92 -8.05 -6.33 -14.90
CA VAL A 92 -7.62 -6.26 -13.49
C VAL A 92 -8.53 -5.27 -12.77
N ILE A 93 -9.17 -5.71 -11.70
CA ILE A 93 -9.92 -4.83 -10.80
C ILE A 93 -8.92 -4.28 -9.78
N VAL A 94 -8.70 -2.95 -9.82
CA VAL A 94 -7.66 -2.29 -9.04
C VAL A 94 -8.09 -2.15 -7.58
N TRP A 95 -7.13 -2.05 -6.67
CA TRP A 95 -7.36 -1.86 -5.23
C TRP A 95 -8.29 -0.67 -4.90
N GLN A 96 -8.28 0.39 -5.71
CA GLN A 96 -9.12 1.59 -5.57
C GLN A 96 -10.59 1.38 -5.95
N ASP A 97 -10.89 0.25 -6.61
CA ASP A 97 -12.23 -0.04 -7.15
C ASP A 97 -13.25 -0.30 -6.04
N ASP A 98 -14.40 0.33 -6.15
CA ASP A 98 -15.45 0.34 -5.13
C ASP A 98 -16.75 -0.36 -5.61
N ARG A 99 -16.67 -1.12 -6.73
CA ARG A 99 -17.85 -1.79 -7.33
C ARG A 99 -18.54 -2.79 -6.41
N THR A 100 -17.84 -3.28 -5.39
CA THR A 100 -18.35 -4.30 -4.45
C THR A 100 -18.89 -3.69 -3.14
N ARG A 101 -19.02 -2.37 -3.05
CA ARG A 101 -19.51 -1.67 -1.85
C ARG A 101 -20.82 -2.25 -1.31
N ASP A 102 -21.80 -2.49 -2.19
CA ASP A 102 -23.09 -3.04 -1.77
C ASP A 102 -22.99 -4.50 -1.32
N THR A 103 -22.07 -5.27 -1.88
CA THR A 103 -21.77 -6.63 -1.42
C THR A 103 -21.16 -6.60 -0.03
N ILE A 104 -20.21 -5.74 0.21
CA ILE A 104 -19.58 -5.52 1.52
C ILE A 104 -20.63 -5.08 2.56
N ALA A 105 -21.53 -4.16 2.20
CA ALA A 105 -22.61 -3.73 3.11
C ALA A 105 -23.58 -4.90 3.47
N ARG A 106 -23.87 -5.79 2.53
CA ARG A 106 -24.69 -7.01 2.81
C ARG A 106 -23.96 -7.98 3.72
N LEU A 107 -22.65 -8.19 3.51
CA LEU A 107 -21.83 -9.03 4.39
C LEU A 107 -21.75 -8.46 5.80
N ASP A 108 -21.57 -7.15 5.94
CA ASP A 108 -21.58 -6.49 7.25
C ASP A 108 -22.93 -6.66 7.96
N ALA A 109 -24.03 -6.45 7.26
CA ALA A 109 -25.38 -6.67 7.79
C ALA A 109 -25.65 -8.13 8.17
N SER A 110 -24.96 -9.11 7.59
CA SER A 110 -25.07 -10.53 7.97
C SER A 110 -24.28 -10.90 9.24
N GLY A 111 -23.51 -9.97 9.79
CA GLY A 111 -22.78 -10.15 11.07
C GLY A 111 -21.46 -10.92 10.94
N VAL A 112 -20.88 -11.06 9.74
CA VAL A 112 -19.62 -11.81 9.52
C VAL A 112 -18.36 -10.96 9.73
N ALA A 113 -18.49 -9.67 10.04
CA ALA A 113 -17.38 -8.74 10.18
C ALA A 113 -16.32 -9.20 11.20
N GLU A 114 -16.76 -9.67 12.38
CA GLU A 114 -15.86 -10.17 13.44
C GLU A 114 -15.11 -11.44 13.01
N LEU A 115 -15.76 -12.35 12.27
CA LEU A 115 -15.13 -13.54 11.75
C LEU A 115 -14.03 -13.17 10.74
N VAL A 116 -14.32 -12.25 9.80
CA VAL A 116 -13.35 -11.80 8.79
C VAL A 116 -12.17 -11.10 9.48
N ALA A 117 -12.43 -10.15 10.36
CA ALA A 117 -11.38 -9.45 11.10
C ALA A 117 -10.53 -10.39 11.97
N GLY A 118 -11.15 -11.34 12.65
CA GLY A 118 -10.44 -12.29 13.52
C GLY A 118 -9.57 -13.29 12.78
N ARG A 119 -9.91 -13.62 11.52
CA ARG A 119 -9.16 -14.60 10.70
C ARG A 119 -8.19 -13.92 9.72
N ALA A 120 -8.68 -12.99 8.91
CA ALA A 120 -7.85 -12.29 7.93
C ALA A 120 -7.07 -11.11 8.51
N GLY A 121 -7.45 -10.61 9.69
CA GLY A 121 -6.90 -9.38 10.27
C GLY A 121 -7.46 -8.10 9.64
N LEU A 122 -8.36 -8.19 8.66
CA LEU A 122 -8.81 -7.11 7.80
C LEU A 122 -10.30 -6.80 8.01
N PRO A 123 -10.73 -5.54 7.91
CA PRO A 123 -12.15 -5.20 7.94
C PRO A 123 -12.86 -5.64 6.66
N LEU A 124 -14.18 -5.67 6.70
CA LEU A 124 -14.99 -5.76 5.49
C LEU A 124 -14.88 -4.44 4.71
N ASP A 125 -14.16 -4.47 3.60
CA ASP A 125 -13.93 -3.29 2.75
C ASP A 125 -13.72 -3.70 1.28
N PRO A 126 -14.28 -2.96 0.30
CA PRO A 126 -14.02 -3.19 -1.13
C PRO A 126 -12.55 -3.09 -1.52
N TYR A 127 -11.72 -2.50 -0.69
CA TYR A 127 -10.28 -2.36 -0.89
C TYR A 127 -9.60 -3.71 -1.16
N PHE A 128 -9.96 -4.75 -0.39
CA PHE A 128 -9.35 -6.09 -0.46
C PHE A 128 -9.89 -6.94 -1.60
N SER A 129 -9.14 -7.97 -2.01
CA SER A 129 -9.41 -8.73 -3.24
C SER A 129 -10.66 -9.60 -3.19
N ALA A 130 -11.01 -10.17 -2.03
CA ALA A 130 -12.03 -11.22 -1.91
C ALA A 130 -13.37 -10.88 -2.58
N SER A 131 -13.93 -9.71 -2.26
CA SER A 131 -15.22 -9.29 -2.82
C SER A 131 -15.16 -9.03 -4.33
N LYS A 132 -14.00 -8.58 -4.84
CA LYS A 132 -13.75 -8.34 -6.26
C LYS A 132 -13.61 -9.65 -7.04
N LEU A 133 -12.91 -10.64 -6.48
CA LEU A 133 -12.83 -11.99 -7.08
C LEU A 133 -14.22 -12.66 -7.14
N ALA A 134 -14.99 -12.59 -6.05
CA ALA A 134 -16.37 -13.06 -6.04
C ALA A 134 -17.24 -12.33 -7.08
N TRP A 135 -17.05 -11.01 -7.23
CA TRP A 135 -17.77 -10.23 -8.22
C TRP A 135 -17.48 -10.72 -9.65
N ILE A 136 -16.23 -11.05 -9.98
CA ILE A 136 -15.87 -11.61 -11.30
C ILE A 136 -16.67 -12.90 -11.56
N LEU A 137 -16.69 -13.82 -10.61
CA LEU A 137 -17.39 -15.11 -10.76
C LEU A 137 -18.91 -14.91 -10.94
N VAL A 138 -19.50 -13.97 -10.22
CA VAL A 138 -20.96 -13.69 -10.33
C VAL A 138 -21.32 -13.02 -11.66
N HIS A 139 -20.51 -12.08 -12.16
CA HIS A 139 -20.90 -11.21 -13.27
C HIS A 139 -20.23 -11.57 -14.61
N ASN A 140 -19.29 -12.51 -14.65
CA ASN A 140 -18.61 -12.92 -15.88
C ASN A 140 -19.00 -14.35 -16.25
N GLU A 141 -19.71 -14.51 -17.38
CA GLU A 141 -20.18 -15.83 -17.86
C GLU A 141 -19.00 -16.74 -18.19
N ARG A 142 -17.98 -16.23 -18.88
CA ARG A 142 -16.78 -17.01 -19.21
C ARG A 142 -16.04 -17.49 -17.96
N ALA A 143 -16.02 -16.70 -16.89
CA ALA A 143 -15.42 -17.14 -15.62
C ALA A 143 -16.20 -18.33 -15.04
N ARG A 144 -17.54 -18.30 -15.07
CA ARG A 144 -18.38 -19.42 -14.63
C ARG A 144 -18.16 -20.69 -15.47
N ASP A 145 -18.08 -20.54 -16.79
CA ASP A 145 -17.85 -21.67 -17.71
C ASP A 145 -16.47 -22.30 -17.46
N LEU A 146 -15.44 -21.48 -17.27
CA LEU A 146 -14.10 -21.96 -16.94
C LEU A 146 -14.05 -22.62 -15.56
N HIS A 147 -14.78 -22.10 -14.57
CA HIS A 147 -14.89 -22.73 -13.26
C HIS A 147 -15.56 -24.11 -13.37
N ALA A 148 -16.70 -24.20 -14.06
CA ALA A 148 -17.39 -25.46 -14.30
C ALA A 148 -16.52 -26.50 -15.05
N ALA A 149 -15.60 -26.03 -15.89
CA ALA A 149 -14.62 -26.86 -16.62
C ALA A 149 -13.34 -27.17 -15.82
N GLY A 150 -13.19 -26.70 -14.57
CA GLY A 150 -11.99 -26.86 -13.76
C GLY A 150 -10.75 -26.11 -14.32
N ARG A 151 -10.97 -25.02 -15.05
CA ARG A 151 -9.93 -24.27 -15.76
C ARG A 151 -9.80 -22.81 -15.29
N LEU A 152 -10.66 -22.36 -14.38
CA LEU A 152 -10.57 -21.00 -13.86
C LEU A 152 -9.41 -20.88 -12.89
N ARG A 153 -8.57 -19.86 -13.09
CA ARG A 153 -7.62 -19.34 -12.11
C ARG A 153 -8.02 -17.93 -11.71
N MET A 154 -7.94 -17.66 -10.42
CA MET A 154 -8.20 -16.34 -9.85
C MET A 154 -7.09 -15.98 -8.88
N GLY A 155 -6.71 -14.69 -8.82
CA GLY A 155 -5.68 -14.24 -7.90
C GLY A 155 -5.32 -12.78 -8.09
N THR A 156 -4.27 -12.41 -7.44
CA THR A 156 -3.63 -11.10 -7.52
C THR A 156 -2.70 -11.01 -8.74
N THR A 157 -2.21 -9.82 -9.04
CA THR A 157 -1.41 -9.56 -10.26
C THR A 157 -0.11 -10.35 -10.30
N ASP A 158 0.56 -10.56 -9.16
CA ASP A 158 1.77 -11.39 -9.03
C ASP A 158 1.55 -12.83 -9.52
N ALA A 159 0.44 -13.45 -9.10
CA ALA A 159 0.10 -14.81 -9.51
C ALA A 159 -0.15 -14.90 -11.02
N PHE A 160 -0.81 -13.91 -11.61
CA PHE A 160 -1.01 -13.84 -13.05
C PHE A 160 0.30 -13.67 -13.83
N PHE A 161 1.19 -12.79 -13.35
CA PHE A 161 2.49 -12.59 -13.99
C PHE A 161 3.33 -13.85 -13.95
N LEU A 162 3.43 -14.50 -12.79
CA LEU A 162 4.28 -15.69 -12.68
C LEU A 162 3.72 -16.89 -13.41
N ASP A 163 2.40 -17.06 -13.41
CA ASP A 163 1.78 -18.09 -14.24
C ASP A 163 2.03 -17.86 -15.75
N SER A 164 1.96 -16.60 -16.18
CA SER A 164 2.18 -16.24 -17.58
C SER A 164 3.65 -16.34 -18.02
N LEU A 165 4.59 -15.96 -17.13
CA LEU A 165 6.01 -15.87 -17.45
C LEU A 165 6.78 -17.17 -17.21
N ALA A 166 6.41 -17.93 -16.17
CA ALA A 166 7.13 -19.14 -15.73
C ALA A 166 6.25 -20.38 -15.62
N GLY A 167 4.95 -20.29 -15.89
CA GLY A 167 4.02 -21.42 -15.76
C GLY A 167 3.77 -21.84 -14.31
N ARG A 168 4.06 -20.98 -13.35
CA ARG A 168 3.91 -21.25 -11.91
C ARG A 168 2.71 -20.47 -11.36
N PHE A 169 1.67 -21.19 -10.95
CA PHE A 169 0.47 -20.60 -10.35
C PHE A 169 0.65 -20.47 -8.84
N VAL A 170 1.36 -19.44 -8.41
CA VAL A 170 1.70 -19.15 -7.01
C VAL A 170 1.54 -17.67 -6.71
N THR A 171 1.34 -17.32 -5.46
CA THR A 171 1.32 -15.94 -4.94
C THR A 171 2.19 -15.84 -3.68
N ASP A 172 2.80 -14.69 -3.47
CA ASP A 172 3.54 -14.42 -2.24
C ASP A 172 2.62 -14.28 -1.03
N VAL A 173 3.08 -14.74 0.13
CA VAL A 173 2.34 -14.70 1.38
C VAL A 173 1.97 -13.26 1.80
N SER A 174 2.81 -12.24 1.50
CA SER A 174 2.50 -10.85 1.82
C SER A 174 1.32 -10.35 0.96
N THR A 175 1.32 -10.68 -0.33
CA THR A 175 0.22 -10.37 -1.27
C THR A 175 -1.05 -11.15 -0.90
N ALA A 176 -0.95 -12.44 -0.59
CA ALA A 176 -2.08 -13.25 -0.13
C ALA A 176 -2.74 -12.67 1.13
N SER A 177 -1.95 -12.10 2.05
CA SER A 177 -2.44 -11.48 3.29
C SER A 177 -3.35 -10.27 3.03
N ARG A 178 -3.31 -9.68 1.82
CA ARG A 178 -4.13 -8.52 1.43
C ARG A 178 -5.44 -8.89 0.73
N THR A 179 -5.75 -10.18 0.65
CA THR A 179 -6.92 -10.65 -0.11
C THR A 179 -8.21 -10.74 0.70
N SER A 180 -8.18 -10.79 2.03
CA SER A 180 -9.25 -11.21 2.95
C SER A 180 -9.67 -12.69 2.78
N LEU A 181 -8.87 -13.51 2.11
CA LEU A 181 -9.11 -14.96 1.94
C LEU A 181 -8.09 -15.81 2.69
N MET A 182 -6.94 -15.25 3.05
CA MET A 182 -5.89 -15.93 3.80
C MET A 182 -6.14 -15.80 5.32
N ASN A 183 -5.94 -16.89 6.05
CA ASN A 183 -5.88 -16.84 7.52
C ASN A 183 -4.52 -16.30 7.95
N LEU A 184 -4.52 -15.18 8.68
CA LEU A 184 -3.30 -14.48 9.06
C LEU A 184 -2.36 -15.31 9.95
N ARG A 185 -2.88 -16.28 10.72
CA ARG A 185 -2.08 -17.11 11.64
C ARG A 185 -1.46 -18.33 10.95
N SER A 186 -2.25 -19.03 10.12
CA SER A 186 -1.74 -20.21 9.39
C SER A 186 -0.97 -19.82 8.13
N CYS A 187 -1.21 -18.62 7.59
CA CYS A 187 -0.72 -18.15 6.30
C CYS A 187 -1.15 -19.06 5.12
N ASP A 188 -2.32 -19.68 5.23
CA ASP A 188 -2.97 -20.49 4.21
C ASP A 188 -4.33 -19.92 3.85
N TRP A 189 -4.88 -20.32 2.68
CA TRP A 189 -6.26 -19.98 2.32
C TRP A 189 -7.21 -20.53 3.38
N ASP A 190 -8.13 -19.68 3.86
CA ASP A 190 -9.10 -20.05 4.88
C ASP A 190 -10.41 -20.46 4.23
N PRO A 191 -10.84 -21.76 4.36
CA PRO A 191 -12.07 -22.22 3.73
C PRO A 191 -13.32 -21.45 4.18
N GLN A 192 -13.37 -20.99 5.43
CA GLN A 192 -14.52 -20.20 5.92
C GLN A 192 -14.54 -18.80 5.33
N LEU A 193 -13.39 -18.16 5.16
CA LEU A 193 -13.31 -16.86 4.47
C LEU A 193 -13.70 -17.02 2.99
N CYS A 194 -13.20 -18.07 2.33
CA CYS A 194 -13.56 -18.38 0.95
C CYS A 194 -15.09 -18.61 0.80
N GLU A 195 -15.71 -19.32 1.73
CA GLU A 195 -17.17 -19.53 1.77
C GLU A 195 -17.93 -18.23 1.98
N VAL A 196 -17.52 -17.39 2.97
CA VAL A 196 -18.15 -16.10 3.27
C VAL A 196 -18.18 -15.18 2.06
N PHE A 197 -17.10 -15.11 1.29
CA PHE A 197 -17.02 -14.28 0.10
C PHE A 197 -17.56 -14.97 -1.17
N GLY A 198 -17.70 -16.28 -1.17
CA GLY A 198 -18.12 -17.06 -2.34
C GLY A 198 -17.02 -17.23 -3.38
N VAL A 199 -15.77 -17.40 -2.95
CA VAL A 199 -14.60 -17.64 -3.79
C VAL A 199 -14.19 -19.11 -3.66
N PRO A 200 -14.25 -19.93 -4.74
CA PRO A 200 -13.83 -21.33 -4.67
C PRO A 200 -12.32 -21.46 -4.43
N VAL A 201 -11.92 -22.13 -3.36
CA VAL A 201 -10.51 -22.24 -2.95
C VAL A 201 -9.62 -22.89 -4.01
N GLU A 202 -10.16 -23.83 -4.77
CA GLU A 202 -9.45 -24.54 -5.85
C GLU A 202 -9.06 -23.64 -7.02
N THR A 203 -9.61 -22.42 -7.09
CA THR A 203 -9.27 -21.43 -8.13
C THR A 203 -8.13 -20.51 -7.73
N LEU A 204 -7.68 -20.59 -6.46
CA LEU A 204 -6.64 -19.72 -5.90
C LEU A 204 -5.24 -20.32 -6.08
N PRO A 205 -4.19 -19.49 -6.18
CA PRO A 205 -2.80 -19.96 -6.32
C PRO A 205 -2.28 -20.61 -5.04
N GLU A 206 -1.21 -21.39 -5.13
CA GLU A 206 -0.43 -21.81 -3.97
C GLU A 206 0.22 -20.60 -3.32
N ILE A 207 0.18 -20.50 -1.98
CA ILE A 207 0.86 -19.44 -1.22
C ILE A 207 2.30 -19.88 -0.95
N VAL A 208 3.25 -19.08 -1.42
CA VAL A 208 4.69 -19.35 -1.28
C VAL A 208 5.39 -18.33 -0.39
N ASP A 209 6.64 -18.62 -0.03
CA ASP A 209 7.50 -17.69 0.68
C ASP A 209 7.87 -16.50 -0.18
N THR A 210 8.09 -15.33 0.45
CA THR A 210 8.51 -14.10 -0.21
C THR A 210 9.86 -14.25 -0.91
N THR A 211 10.79 -15.03 -0.31
CA THR A 211 12.11 -15.29 -0.88
C THR A 211 12.28 -16.76 -1.24
N GLY A 212 13.17 -17.04 -2.19
CA GLY A 212 13.42 -18.37 -2.75
C GLY A 212 13.12 -18.41 -4.24
N ILE A 213 13.59 -19.44 -4.93
CA ILE A 213 13.40 -19.53 -6.39
C ILE A 213 11.95 -19.91 -6.70
N GLN A 214 11.16 -18.93 -7.10
CA GLN A 214 9.74 -19.11 -7.44
C GLN A 214 9.53 -19.57 -8.89
N GLY A 215 10.52 -19.35 -9.76
CA GLY A 215 10.49 -19.75 -11.17
C GLY A 215 11.75 -19.31 -11.89
N LEU A 216 11.90 -19.79 -13.12
CA LEU A 216 12.94 -19.33 -14.03
C LEU A 216 12.29 -18.46 -15.11
N ILE A 217 12.82 -17.28 -15.33
CA ILE A 217 12.30 -16.30 -16.27
C ILE A 217 13.28 -16.16 -17.42
N GLU A 218 12.78 -16.27 -18.63
CA GLU A 218 13.53 -16.01 -19.84
C GLU A 218 13.90 -14.52 -19.93
N CYS A 219 15.19 -14.23 -20.07
CA CYS A 219 15.75 -12.89 -20.24
C CYS A 219 16.84 -12.94 -21.31
N GLY A 220 16.50 -12.59 -22.55
CA GLY A 220 17.32 -12.88 -23.73
C GLY A 220 17.54 -14.39 -23.91
N ASP A 221 18.79 -14.80 -24.07
CA ASP A 221 19.17 -16.22 -24.25
C ASP A 221 19.39 -16.95 -22.89
N ARG A 222 19.04 -16.32 -21.76
CA ARG A 222 19.30 -16.85 -20.41
C ARG A 222 18.01 -17.06 -19.64
N MET A 223 18.04 -18.08 -18.76
CA MET A 223 17.01 -18.30 -17.74
C MET A 223 17.50 -17.73 -16.42
N ILE A 224 16.85 -16.70 -15.93
CA ILE A 224 17.20 -16.01 -14.67
C ILE A 224 16.20 -16.39 -13.59
N PRO A 225 16.64 -16.76 -12.37
CA PRO A 225 15.74 -17.08 -11.27
C PRO A 225 14.97 -15.83 -10.82
N LEU A 226 13.63 -15.95 -10.72
CA LEU A 226 12.81 -15.04 -9.93
C LEU A 226 12.88 -15.53 -8.50
N SER A 227 13.55 -14.77 -7.65
CA SER A 227 13.94 -15.19 -6.30
C SER A 227 13.26 -14.42 -5.18
N ALA A 228 12.44 -13.42 -5.51
CA ALA A 228 11.51 -12.79 -4.58
C ALA A 228 10.25 -12.30 -5.29
N MET A 229 9.13 -12.43 -4.58
CA MET A 229 7.85 -11.77 -4.86
C MET A 229 7.37 -11.11 -3.57
N VAL A 230 6.80 -9.92 -3.66
CA VAL A 230 6.38 -9.17 -2.47
C VAL A 230 5.37 -8.08 -2.84
N THR A 231 4.50 -7.68 -1.92
CA THR A 231 3.67 -6.48 -2.12
C THR A 231 4.55 -5.21 -2.02
N ASP A 232 4.27 -4.19 -2.82
CA ASP A 232 5.03 -2.94 -2.92
C ASP A 232 5.27 -2.24 -1.55
N GLN A 233 4.26 -2.19 -0.68
CA GLN A 233 4.38 -1.56 0.65
C GLN A 233 5.29 -2.35 1.58
N GLN A 234 5.29 -3.68 1.51
CA GLN A 234 6.17 -4.56 2.26
C GLN A 234 7.59 -4.52 1.70
N ALA A 235 7.74 -4.46 0.38
CA ALA A 235 9.03 -4.19 -0.25
C ALA A 235 9.63 -2.87 0.25
N ALA A 236 8.83 -1.79 0.26
CA ALA A 236 9.26 -0.51 0.80
C ALA A 236 9.68 -0.62 2.28
N LEU A 237 8.90 -1.32 3.12
CA LEU A 237 9.28 -1.56 4.52
C LEU A 237 10.66 -2.22 4.64
N TYR A 238 10.94 -3.21 3.78
CA TYR A 238 12.25 -3.86 3.73
C TYR A 238 13.35 -2.92 3.24
N GLY A 239 13.08 -2.11 2.21
CA GLY A 239 13.98 -1.13 1.65
C GLY A 239 14.32 0.01 2.63
N HIS A 240 13.38 0.37 3.50
CA HIS A 240 13.60 1.32 4.60
C HIS A 240 14.49 0.76 5.73
N GLY A 241 14.99 -0.48 5.61
CA GLY A 241 15.85 -1.09 6.60
C GLY A 241 15.13 -1.61 7.84
N CYS A 242 13.81 -1.69 7.84
CA CYS A 242 13.05 -2.26 8.95
C CYS A 242 13.30 -3.76 9.04
N ARG A 243 13.80 -4.22 10.20
CA ARG A 243 14.20 -5.62 10.43
C ARG A 243 13.77 -6.16 11.79
N GLN A 244 13.45 -5.29 12.73
CA GLN A 244 13.11 -5.65 14.10
C GLN A 244 11.70 -5.20 14.47
N PRO A 245 11.00 -5.92 15.32
CA PRO A 245 9.71 -5.47 15.85
C PRO A 245 9.80 -4.06 16.46
N GLY A 246 8.92 -3.18 16.00
CA GLY A 246 8.90 -1.76 16.35
C GLY A 246 9.57 -0.84 15.33
N ASP A 247 10.37 -1.38 14.38
CA ASP A 247 10.82 -0.59 13.24
C ASP A 247 9.63 -0.19 12.37
N ALA A 248 9.64 1.06 11.89
CA ALA A 248 8.53 1.61 11.11
C ALA A 248 9.01 2.51 9.97
N LYS A 249 8.19 2.57 8.91
CA LYS A 249 8.36 3.51 7.80
C LYS A 249 7.09 4.28 7.52
N ILE A 250 7.20 5.43 6.84
CA ILE A 250 6.08 6.17 6.28
C ILE A 250 6.43 6.61 4.86
N THR A 251 5.62 6.21 3.89
CA THR A 251 5.73 6.65 2.49
C THR A 251 4.65 7.68 2.18
N PHE A 252 5.03 8.88 1.74
CA PHE A 252 4.16 9.98 1.37
C PHE A 252 3.96 10.06 -0.15
N GLY A 253 3.11 9.18 -0.67
CA GLY A 253 2.61 9.22 -2.05
C GLY A 253 1.31 10.03 -2.19
N THR A 254 0.40 9.65 -3.07
CA THR A 254 -0.96 10.23 -3.20
C THR A 254 -1.66 10.27 -1.84
N GLY A 255 -1.69 9.13 -1.15
CA GLY A 255 -1.92 9.01 0.29
C GLY A 255 -0.62 8.89 1.06
N ALA A 256 -0.69 8.70 2.37
CA ALA A 256 0.46 8.34 3.19
C ALA A 256 0.20 6.99 3.85
N PHE A 257 1.17 6.08 3.77
CA PHE A 257 1.07 4.74 4.32
C PHE A 257 2.22 4.44 5.27
N ALA A 258 1.86 4.07 6.48
CA ALA A 258 2.80 3.64 7.51
C ALA A 258 2.73 2.13 7.66
N LEU A 259 3.89 1.48 7.79
CA LEU A 259 4.00 0.11 8.23
C LEU A 259 4.96 0.02 9.41
N ALA A 260 4.63 -0.85 10.37
CA ALA A 260 5.48 -1.13 11.52
C ALA A 260 5.57 -2.63 11.77
N LEU A 261 6.80 -3.17 11.91
CA LEU A 261 7.01 -4.59 12.23
C LEU A 261 6.52 -4.93 13.63
N THR A 262 5.98 -6.14 13.80
CA THR A 262 5.43 -6.64 15.06
C THR A 262 6.06 -7.97 15.48
N ASN A 263 5.96 -8.32 16.77
CA ASN A 263 6.46 -9.59 17.32
C ASN A 263 5.62 -10.82 16.90
N GLY A 264 4.63 -10.67 16.04
CA GLY A 264 3.73 -11.74 15.60
C GLY A 264 2.41 -11.16 15.10
N PRO A 265 1.45 -12.01 14.71
CA PRO A 265 0.18 -11.54 14.19
C PRO A 265 -0.59 -10.79 15.28
N ALA A 266 -0.83 -9.50 15.07
CA ALA A 266 -1.67 -8.71 15.97
C ALA A 266 -3.13 -9.17 15.87
N CYS A 267 -3.86 -9.07 16.98
CA CYS A 267 -5.30 -9.28 16.95
C CYS A 267 -5.98 -8.04 16.36
N SER A 268 -6.95 -8.23 15.49
CA SER A 268 -7.73 -7.16 14.88
C SER A 268 -9.22 -7.36 15.17
N ASP A 269 -9.89 -6.27 15.45
CA ASP A 269 -11.35 -6.17 15.47
C ASP A 269 -11.89 -5.49 14.21
N GLY A 270 -11.05 -5.34 13.20
CA GLY A 270 -11.34 -4.61 11.96
C GLY A 270 -11.29 -3.09 12.11
N ARG A 271 -10.75 -2.60 13.22
CA ARG A 271 -10.57 -1.17 13.51
C ARG A 271 -9.11 -0.85 13.81
N GLY A 272 -8.73 0.42 13.75
CA GLY A 272 -7.36 0.82 14.01
C GLY A 272 -6.40 0.46 12.89
N ALA A 273 -5.16 0.13 13.25
CA ALA A 273 -4.16 -0.35 12.30
C ALA A 273 -4.42 -1.82 11.93
N LEU A 274 -4.13 -2.20 10.69
CA LEU A 274 -4.47 -3.51 10.15
C LEU A 274 -3.25 -4.44 10.17
N PRO A 275 -3.35 -5.61 10.81
CA PRO A 275 -2.28 -6.60 10.73
C PRO A 275 -2.17 -7.19 9.32
N THR A 276 -0.94 -7.43 8.91
CA THR A 276 -0.59 -8.01 7.62
C THR A 276 0.68 -8.85 7.76
N VAL A 277 0.96 -9.71 6.80
CA VAL A 277 2.29 -10.33 6.69
C VAL A 277 3.25 -9.30 6.09
N ALA A 278 4.42 -9.12 6.71
CA ALA A 278 5.49 -8.34 6.15
C ALA A 278 6.22 -9.15 5.07
N TRP A 279 6.72 -10.31 5.44
CA TRP A 279 7.36 -11.30 4.55
C TRP A 279 7.49 -12.65 5.25
N ARG A 280 7.74 -13.69 4.47
CA ARG A 280 8.21 -14.99 4.94
C ARG A 280 9.42 -15.41 4.10
N LYS A 281 10.59 -15.46 4.71
CA LYS A 281 11.81 -15.88 4.02
C LYS A 281 11.89 -17.41 3.98
N ALA A 282 12.44 -17.94 2.90
CA ALA A 282 12.60 -19.39 2.73
C ALA A 282 13.33 -20.03 3.92
N GLY A 283 12.69 -20.99 4.56
CA GLY A 283 13.22 -21.68 5.73
C GLY A 283 13.19 -20.90 7.05
N ALA A 284 12.55 -19.73 7.08
CA ALA A 284 12.38 -18.90 8.28
C ALA A 284 10.90 -18.79 8.69
N GLY A 285 10.65 -18.16 9.84
CA GLY A 285 9.30 -17.84 10.30
C GLY A 285 8.66 -16.69 9.51
N THR A 286 7.35 -16.53 9.69
CA THR A 286 6.60 -15.39 9.13
C THR A 286 6.83 -14.15 9.98
N GLU A 287 7.21 -13.05 9.35
CA GLU A 287 7.29 -11.73 9.94
C GLU A 287 5.98 -10.97 9.66
N TYR A 288 5.51 -10.23 10.65
CA TYR A 288 4.25 -9.51 10.58
C TYR A 288 4.46 -8.02 10.71
N ALA A 289 3.51 -7.25 10.18
CA ALA A 289 3.46 -5.81 10.33
C ALA A 289 2.04 -5.33 10.63
N LEU A 290 1.95 -4.09 11.09
CA LEU A 290 0.74 -3.30 11.09
C LEU A 290 0.79 -2.33 9.93
N ASP A 291 -0.32 -2.21 9.22
CA ASP A 291 -0.53 -1.26 8.12
C ASP A 291 -1.57 -0.21 8.53
N GLY A 292 -1.32 1.03 8.16
CA GLY A 292 -2.27 2.10 8.35
C GLY A 292 -1.98 3.29 7.45
N GLY A 293 -3.02 4.01 7.06
CA GLY A 293 -2.83 5.08 6.09
C GLY A 293 -3.73 6.28 6.27
N VAL A 294 -3.37 7.33 5.56
CA VAL A 294 -4.12 8.57 5.35
C VAL A 294 -4.39 8.67 3.86
N TYR A 295 -5.67 8.63 3.44
CA TYR A 295 -6.03 8.60 2.01
C TYR A 295 -5.58 9.84 1.23
N SER A 296 -5.55 11.01 1.89
CA SER A 296 -5.26 12.28 1.25
C SER A 296 -4.05 12.93 1.90
N ALA A 297 -2.86 12.71 1.33
CA ALA A 297 -1.60 13.33 1.74
C ALA A 297 -1.08 14.26 0.63
N SER A 298 -0.18 13.82 -0.25
CA SER A 298 0.27 14.64 -1.38
C SER A 298 -0.88 15.04 -2.31
N SER A 299 -1.93 14.21 -2.42
CA SER A 299 -3.13 14.57 -3.17
C SER A 299 -3.86 15.80 -2.59
N ALA A 300 -3.89 15.97 -1.26
CA ALA A 300 -4.46 17.15 -0.63
C ALA A 300 -3.60 18.40 -0.91
N VAL A 301 -2.27 18.27 -0.90
CA VAL A 301 -1.36 19.36 -1.25
C VAL A 301 -1.53 19.77 -2.72
N ASN A 302 -1.57 18.79 -3.64
CA ASN A 302 -1.82 19.05 -5.05
C ASN A 302 -3.20 19.69 -5.31
N TRP A 303 -4.23 19.24 -4.59
CA TRP A 303 -5.55 19.84 -4.64
C TRP A 303 -5.53 21.32 -4.19
N ALA A 304 -4.83 21.64 -3.10
CA ALA A 304 -4.67 23.03 -2.65
C ALA A 304 -3.95 23.90 -3.68
N ARG A 305 -2.92 23.35 -4.37
CA ARG A 305 -2.25 24.03 -5.48
C ARG A 305 -3.22 24.28 -6.66
N ASN A 306 -4.03 23.30 -7.03
CA ASN A 306 -5.01 23.42 -8.10
C ASN A 306 -6.11 24.44 -7.78
N LEU A 307 -6.39 24.68 -6.49
CA LEU A 307 -7.26 25.77 -6.04
C LEU A 307 -6.57 27.16 -6.07
N GLY A 308 -5.27 27.21 -6.38
CA GLY A 308 -4.51 28.46 -6.42
C GLY A 308 -4.07 28.98 -5.04
N LEU A 309 -4.06 28.15 -3.99
CA LEU A 309 -3.62 28.57 -2.66
C LEU A 309 -2.10 28.77 -2.60
N PHE A 310 -1.32 28.19 -3.50
CA PHE A 310 0.09 28.42 -3.72
C PHE A 310 0.47 28.04 -5.15
N SER A 311 1.63 28.51 -5.62
CA SER A 311 2.09 28.29 -6.99
C SER A 311 3.20 27.23 -7.08
N SER A 312 4.19 27.35 -6.22
CA SER A 312 5.37 26.46 -6.17
C SER A 312 5.45 25.72 -4.84
N PHE A 313 5.94 24.48 -4.86
CA PHE A 313 6.22 23.73 -3.61
C PHE A 313 7.29 24.42 -2.74
N ALA A 314 8.13 25.27 -3.31
CA ALA A 314 9.05 26.10 -2.55
C ALA A 314 8.33 27.12 -1.64
N ASP A 315 7.17 27.63 -2.08
CA ASP A 315 6.37 28.63 -1.34
C ASP A 315 5.85 28.08 0.00
N ILE A 316 5.73 26.77 0.12
CA ILE A 316 5.18 26.06 1.27
C ILE A 316 6.22 25.27 2.07
N SER A 317 7.52 25.50 1.80
CA SER A 317 8.62 24.84 2.52
C SER A 317 9.00 25.56 3.83
N THR A 318 8.59 26.81 3.98
CA THR A 318 8.79 27.63 5.19
C THR A 318 7.60 28.57 5.36
N PHE A 319 7.27 28.92 6.59
CA PHE A 319 6.21 29.88 6.93
C PHE A 319 6.75 30.92 7.89
N ALA A 320 6.37 32.19 7.69
CA ALA A 320 6.76 33.29 8.56
C ALA A 320 6.03 33.28 9.91
N ASN A 321 4.80 32.76 9.92
CA ASN A 321 3.95 32.67 11.09
C ASN A 321 4.26 31.42 11.93
N ALA A 322 3.92 31.48 13.21
CA ALA A 322 3.87 30.31 14.08
C ALA A 322 2.93 29.22 13.49
N PRO A 323 3.02 27.95 13.92
CA PRO A 323 2.14 26.88 13.42
C PRO A 323 0.67 27.30 13.40
N ALA A 324 -0.06 26.88 12.38
CA ALA A 324 -1.47 27.25 12.22
C ALA A 324 -2.34 26.72 13.39
N CYS A 325 -2.01 25.54 13.91
CA CYS A 325 -2.66 24.97 15.10
C CYS A 325 -2.51 25.88 16.34
N SER A 326 -1.37 26.55 16.52
CA SER A 326 -1.14 27.48 17.63
C SER A 326 -1.97 28.77 17.52
N ARG A 327 -2.52 29.03 16.34
CA ARG A 327 -3.44 30.14 16.03
C ARG A 327 -4.89 29.69 15.96
N GLY A 328 -5.18 28.44 16.41
CA GLY A 328 -6.53 27.86 16.44
C GLY A 328 -7.03 27.41 15.07
N MET A 329 -6.18 27.30 14.06
CA MET A 329 -6.56 26.89 12.71
C MET A 329 -6.16 25.43 12.46
N PHE A 330 -7.10 24.62 11.96
CA PHE A 330 -6.92 23.21 11.66
C PHE A 330 -7.51 22.86 10.31
N PHE A 331 -6.89 21.92 9.61
CA PHE A 331 -7.46 21.25 8.45
C PHE A 331 -7.54 19.74 8.69
N VAL A 332 -8.72 19.15 8.48
CA VAL A 332 -8.90 17.70 8.50
C VAL A 332 -8.84 17.17 7.08
N PRO A 333 -7.79 16.43 6.68
CA PRO A 333 -7.57 15.97 5.29
C PRO A 333 -8.44 14.75 4.94
N ALA A 334 -9.76 14.91 5.00
CA ALA A 334 -10.75 13.87 4.72
C ALA A 334 -11.35 14.01 3.30
N LEU A 335 -10.54 14.42 2.30
CA LEU A 335 -11.04 14.63 0.92
C LEU A 335 -11.59 13.34 0.29
N ALA A 336 -11.04 12.18 0.67
CA ALA A 336 -11.50 10.86 0.28
C ALA A 336 -12.07 10.04 1.47
N GLY A 337 -12.50 10.72 2.54
CA GLY A 337 -12.84 10.09 3.81
C GLY A 337 -11.63 9.96 4.75
N LEU A 338 -11.84 9.32 5.90
CA LEU A 338 -10.79 9.00 6.87
C LEU A 338 -10.52 7.50 6.86
N ALA A 339 -9.26 7.12 6.62
CA ALA A 339 -8.78 5.76 6.78
C ALA A 339 -8.39 5.46 8.25
N CYS A 340 -7.37 4.65 8.47
CA CYS A 340 -6.82 4.30 9.79
C CYS A 340 -6.64 5.54 10.70
N PRO A 341 -6.99 5.44 11.99
CA PRO A 341 -7.68 4.34 12.66
C PRO A 341 -9.21 4.45 12.64
N HIS A 342 -9.75 5.46 11.97
CA HIS A 342 -11.16 5.87 12.13
C HIS A 342 -12.14 5.19 11.18
N TRP A 343 -11.70 4.82 9.98
CA TRP A 343 -12.48 4.13 8.94
C TRP A 343 -13.84 4.81 8.66
N GLN A 344 -13.83 6.16 8.46
CA GLN A 344 -15.01 6.99 8.22
C GLN A 344 -15.06 7.49 6.79
N ARG A 345 -15.66 6.72 5.88
CA ARG A 345 -15.76 7.04 4.44
C ARG A 345 -16.62 8.26 4.13
N HIS A 346 -17.55 8.62 5.01
CA HIS A 346 -18.45 9.76 4.81
C HIS A 346 -17.85 11.10 5.27
N ALA A 347 -16.74 11.09 5.98
CA ALA A 347 -16.05 12.32 6.37
C ALA A 347 -15.64 13.12 5.13
N ARG A 348 -15.61 14.46 5.25
CA ARG A 348 -15.23 15.38 4.18
C ARG A 348 -14.17 16.36 4.68
N GLY A 349 -13.20 16.73 3.81
CA GLY A 349 -12.17 17.71 4.16
C GLY A 349 -12.77 18.98 4.70
N SER A 350 -12.20 19.52 5.80
CA SER A 350 -12.79 20.69 6.49
C SER A 350 -11.70 21.56 7.10
N TRP A 351 -11.81 22.87 6.93
CA TRP A 351 -11.05 23.87 7.69
C TRP A 351 -11.85 24.37 8.89
N PHE A 352 -11.16 24.61 9.98
CA PHE A 352 -11.69 25.18 11.22
C PHE A 352 -10.82 26.38 11.63
N GLY A 353 -11.43 27.34 12.33
CA GLY A 353 -10.70 28.49 12.89
C GLY A 353 -10.35 29.58 11.87
N LEU A 354 -11.08 29.69 10.73
CA LEU A 354 -10.88 30.76 9.76
C LEU A 354 -11.33 32.12 10.34
N ALA A 355 -10.56 33.18 10.05
CA ALA A 355 -10.83 34.56 10.41
C ALA A 355 -10.66 35.48 9.19
N LEU A 356 -11.00 36.76 9.31
CA LEU A 356 -10.96 37.72 8.19
C LEU A 356 -9.53 37.98 7.67
N ASP A 357 -8.54 37.76 8.49
CA ASP A 357 -7.12 37.91 8.17
C ASP A 357 -6.45 36.60 7.72
N THR A 358 -7.22 35.50 7.61
CA THR A 358 -6.69 34.23 7.14
C THR A 358 -6.32 34.33 5.66
N GLY A 359 -5.04 34.09 5.36
CA GLY A 359 -4.54 34.06 4.00
C GLY A 359 -4.36 32.65 3.43
N PRO A 360 -4.10 32.54 2.12
CA PRO A 360 -3.86 31.21 1.47
C PRO A 360 -2.70 30.44 2.12
N GLY A 361 -1.64 31.11 2.53
CA GLY A 361 -0.48 30.50 3.22
C GLY A 361 -0.87 29.85 4.54
N ASP A 362 -1.77 30.46 5.32
CA ASP A 362 -2.26 29.91 6.57
C ASP A 362 -3.11 28.64 6.35
N MET A 363 -3.91 28.66 5.29
CA MET A 363 -4.71 27.49 4.91
C MET A 363 -3.85 26.30 4.49
N VAL A 364 -2.78 26.55 3.74
CA VAL A 364 -1.83 25.50 3.32
C VAL A 364 -0.99 25.02 4.51
N GLN A 365 -0.57 25.91 5.40
CA GLN A 365 0.12 25.52 6.63
C GLN A 365 -0.72 24.58 7.47
N ALA A 366 -2.00 24.91 7.72
CA ALA A 366 -2.95 24.05 8.43
C ALA A 366 -3.18 22.72 7.72
N LEU A 367 -3.12 22.67 6.37
CA LEU A 367 -3.25 21.45 5.60
C LEU A 367 -2.06 20.51 5.83
N LEU A 368 -0.81 21.02 5.77
CA LEU A 368 0.38 20.22 6.05
C LEU A 368 0.38 19.69 7.49
N GLU A 369 0.02 20.54 8.45
CA GLU A 369 -0.11 20.15 9.85
C GLU A 369 -1.20 19.11 10.06
N GLY A 370 -2.33 19.22 9.37
CA GLY A 370 -3.43 18.25 9.42
C GLY A 370 -3.03 16.87 8.92
N VAL A 371 -2.21 16.78 7.86
CA VAL A 371 -1.65 15.51 7.40
C VAL A 371 -0.70 14.91 8.44
N ALA A 372 0.14 15.73 9.09
CA ALA A 372 1.04 15.27 10.15
C ALA A 372 0.27 14.77 11.38
N PHE A 373 -0.75 15.49 11.86
CA PHE A 373 -1.61 15.02 12.95
C PHE A 373 -2.30 13.70 12.61
N ARG A 374 -2.82 13.57 11.39
CA ARG A 374 -3.44 12.30 10.95
C ARG A 374 -2.43 11.14 10.96
N MET A 375 -1.19 11.38 10.52
CA MET A 375 -0.17 10.35 10.58
C MET A 375 0.24 10.00 12.01
N ALA A 376 0.27 10.99 12.91
CA ALA A 376 0.49 10.74 14.34
C ALA A 376 -0.62 9.86 14.95
N GLU A 377 -1.89 10.03 14.54
CA GLU A 377 -2.98 9.14 14.95
C GLU A 377 -2.80 7.71 14.42
N VAL A 378 -2.28 7.54 13.19
CA VAL A 378 -1.97 6.22 12.62
C VAL A 378 -0.87 5.52 13.43
N ILE A 379 0.25 6.20 13.67
CA ILE A 379 1.36 5.65 14.46
C ILE A 379 0.92 5.38 15.91
N GLY A 380 0.10 6.26 16.49
CA GLY A 380 -0.49 6.04 17.82
C GLY A 380 -1.38 4.79 17.88
N ALA A 381 -2.16 4.51 16.83
CA ALA A 381 -2.96 3.29 16.74
C ALA A 381 -2.10 2.03 16.59
N MET A 382 -0.99 2.09 15.87
CA MET A 382 -0.02 0.98 15.80
C MET A 382 0.63 0.72 17.15
N ALA A 383 0.96 1.79 17.89
CA ALA A 383 1.59 1.69 19.20
C ALA A 383 0.72 1.01 20.28
N LEU A 384 -0.58 0.90 20.06
CA LEU A 384 -1.48 0.12 20.92
C LEU A 384 -1.21 -1.41 20.86
N HIS A 385 -0.63 -1.87 19.76
CA HIS A 385 -0.33 -3.29 19.51
C HIS A 385 1.15 -3.59 19.60
N GLN A 386 1.98 -2.69 19.10
CA GLN A 386 3.43 -2.81 19.05
C GLN A 386 4.06 -1.44 19.25
N GLU A 387 4.86 -1.29 20.30
CA GLU A 387 5.63 -0.06 20.48
C GLU A 387 6.51 0.19 19.26
N VAL A 388 6.33 1.34 18.61
CA VAL A 388 7.22 1.81 17.55
C VAL A 388 8.51 2.28 18.19
N LYS A 389 9.66 1.78 17.74
CA LYS A 389 10.97 2.03 18.34
C LYS A 389 11.87 2.79 17.37
N GLY A 390 12.81 3.53 17.94
CA GLY A 390 13.82 4.26 17.15
C GLY A 390 13.25 5.34 16.25
N PRO A 391 14.07 5.84 15.33
CA PRO A 391 13.65 6.81 14.32
C PRO A 391 12.75 6.14 13.28
N ILE A 392 11.81 6.91 12.73
CA ILE A 392 10.94 6.45 11.64
C ILE A 392 11.54 6.90 10.31
N SER A 393 11.78 5.97 9.40
CA SER A 393 12.25 6.30 8.05
C SER A 393 11.08 6.78 7.19
N ILE A 394 11.27 7.91 6.47
CA ILE A 394 10.23 8.50 5.62
C ILE A 394 10.74 8.78 4.21
N ASP A 395 9.86 8.63 3.23
CA ASP A 395 10.10 8.94 1.83
C ASP A 395 8.86 9.52 1.12
N GLY A 396 8.97 9.73 -0.17
CA GLY A 396 7.90 10.24 -1.03
C GLY A 396 7.88 11.77 -1.12
N GLY A 397 6.94 12.30 -1.92
CA GLY A 397 6.97 13.71 -2.34
C GLY A 397 6.93 14.74 -1.21
N MET A 398 6.19 14.47 -0.13
CA MET A 398 6.10 15.41 1.01
C MET A 398 7.37 15.41 1.89
N SER A 399 8.19 14.37 1.84
CA SER A 399 9.44 14.29 2.62
C SER A 399 10.49 15.33 2.18
N ALA A 400 10.33 15.90 0.99
CA ALA A 400 11.15 17.04 0.53
C ALA A 400 10.80 18.35 1.23
N ASN A 401 9.65 18.46 1.89
CA ASN A 401 9.23 19.70 2.57
C ASN A 401 9.79 19.74 4.00
N GLY A 402 10.71 20.66 4.25
CA GLY A 402 11.41 20.79 5.54
C GLY A 402 10.45 21.14 6.70
N TYR A 403 9.49 22.05 6.47
CA TYR A 403 8.48 22.39 7.47
C TYR A 403 7.63 21.18 7.87
N PHE A 404 7.13 20.46 6.85
CA PHE A 404 6.32 19.27 7.08
C PHE A 404 7.08 18.19 7.87
N CYS A 405 8.33 17.88 7.48
CA CYS A 405 9.15 16.89 8.18
C CYS A 405 9.39 17.29 9.64
N GLN A 406 9.70 18.57 9.91
CA GLN A 406 9.89 19.06 11.29
C GLN A 406 8.59 18.97 12.09
N PHE A 407 7.47 19.40 11.52
CA PHE A 407 6.18 19.37 12.20
C PHE A 407 5.72 17.93 12.46
N LEU A 408 5.95 17.01 11.50
CA LEU A 408 5.68 15.57 11.66
C LEU A 408 6.53 14.97 12.80
N ALA A 409 7.84 15.27 12.85
CA ALA A 409 8.71 14.81 13.93
C ALA A 409 8.19 15.28 15.29
N ASN A 410 7.75 16.54 15.37
CA ASN A 410 7.17 17.11 16.58
C ASN A 410 5.86 16.41 17.01
N CYS A 411 4.96 16.13 16.05
CA CYS A 411 3.70 15.41 16.33
C CYS A 411 3.94 13.97 16.78
N LEU A 412 4.97 13.32 16.25
CA LEU A 412 5.32 11.93 16.58
C LEU A 412 6.19 11.83 17.83
N GLU A 413 6.76 12.95 18.29
CA GLU A 413 7.76 13.02 19.38
C GLU A 413 8.94 12.05 19.12
N ARG A 414 9.34 11.90 17.84
CA ARG A 414 10.35 10.94 17.37
C ARG A 414 11.24 11.53 16.30
N GLU A 415 12.46 11.03 16.25
CA GLU A 415 13.36 11.32 15.14
C GLU A 415 12.82 10.70 13.86
N LEU A 416 12.98 11.44 12.75
CA LEU A 416 12.73 10.94 11.41
C LEU A 416 14.05 10.80 10.66
N ILE A 417 14.16 9.76 9.83
CA ILE A 417 15.19 9.64 8.81
C ILE A 417 14.52 9.95 7.47
N VAL A 418 14.80 11.14 6.94
CA VAL A 418 14.36 11.50 5.58
C VAL A 418 15.31 10.83 4.61
N SER A 419 14.85 9.76 3.95
CA SER A 419 15.69 8.96 3.05
C SER A 419 16.30 9.81 1.93
N GLU A 420 17.59 9.62 1.67
CA GLU A 420 18.28 10.14 0.47
C GLU A 420 18.04 9.25 -0.75
N GLN A 421 17.56 8.01 -0.55
CA GLN A 421 17.25 7.06 -1.58
C GLN A 421 15.79 7.21 -2.01
N SER A 422 15.55 7.42 -3.29
CA SER A 422 14.21 7.62 -3.84
C SER A 422 13.50 6.31 -4.22
N GLU A 423 14.25 5.22 -4.41
CA GLU A 423 13.75 3.96 -4.97
C GLU A 423 13.71 2.84 -3.92
N LEU A 424 13.13 3.15 -2.74
CA LEU A 424 13.14 2.23 -1.59
C LEU A 424 12.29 0.97 -1.81
N THR A 425 11.18 1.05 -2.56
CA THR A 425 10.38 -0.12 -2.93
C THR A 425 11.22 -1.07 -3.77
N ALA A 426 11.81 -0.59 -4.87
CA ALA A 426 12.66 -1.39 -5.73
C ALA A 426 13.91 -1.91 -5.00
N LEU A 427 14.51 -1.11 -4.09
CA LEU A 427 15.61 -1.57 -3.26
C LEU A 427 15.19 -2.75 -2.36
N GLY A 428 14.05 -2.65 -1.70
CA GLY A 428 13.54 -3.73 -0.84
C GLY A 428 13.29 -5.01 -1.63
N THR A 429 12.72 -4.88 -2.83
CA THR A 429 12.54 -5.99 -3.77
C THR A 429 13.88 -6.62 -4.18
N ALA A 430 14.89 -5.79 -4.48
CA ALA A 430 16.23 -6.28 -4.82
C ALA A 430 16.93 -6.96 -3.64
N LEU A 431 16.81 -6.42 -2.43
CA LEU A 431 17.37 -7.02 -1.22
C LEU A 431 16.77 -8.39 -0.95
N LEU A 432 15.43 -8.52 -1.01
CA LEU A 432 14.74 -9.80 -0.85
C LEU A 432 15.12 -10.80 -1.95
N ALA A 433 15.25 -10.33 -3.20
CA ALA A 433 15.67 -11.18 -4.31
C ALA A 433 17.13 -11.65 -4.19
N ALA A 434 18.02 -10.79 -3.73
CA ALA A 434 19.40 -11.16 -3.45
C ALA A 434 19.44 -12.28 -2.39
N GLU A 435 18.74 -12.10 -1.26
CA GLU A 435 18.66 -13.13 -0.21
C GLU A 435 18.08 -14.45 -0.74
N GLY A 436 16.99 -14.38 -1.54
CA GLY A 436 16.36 -15.56 -2.15
C GLY A 436 17.27 -16.30 -3.14
N ALA A 437 18.25 -15.60 -3.72
CA ALA A 437 19.29 -16.17 -4.59
C ALA A 437 20.60 -16.53 -3.84
N GLY A 438 20.62 -16.41 -2.51
CA GLY A 438 21.83 -16.67 -1.71
C GLY A 438 22.92 -15.61 -1.90
N GLN A 439 22.54 -14.39 -2.28
CA GLN A 439 23.41 -13.24 -2.49
C GLN A 439 23.18 -12.19 -1.40
N VAL A 440 24.10 -11.21 -1.30
CA VAL A 440 24.01 -10.13 -0.32
C VAL A 440 24.19 -8.79 -1.03
N ILE A 441 23.31 -7.84 -0.72
CA ILE A 441 23.46 -6.44 -1.06
C ILE A 441 23.66 -5.66 0.25
N ASP A 442 24.73 -4.90 0.37
CA ASP A 442 25.00 -4.03 1.51
C ASP A 442 24.48 -2.60 1.21
N ALA A 443 23.25 -2.34 1.62
CA ALA A 443 22.59 -1.07 1.38
C ALA A 443 22.07 -0.47 2.71
N PRO A 444 22.94 0.17 3.50
CA PRO A 444 22.51 0.82 4.73
C PRO A 444 21.59 2.00 4.42
N VAL A 445 20.57 2.17 5.25
CA VAL A 445 19.66 3.32 5.15
C VAL A 445 20.44 4.61 5.44
N LYS A 446 20.48 5.50 4.45
CA LYS A 446 21.09 6.83 4.56
C LYS A 446 20.00 7.88 4.47
N GLY A 447 20.13 8.93 5.27
CA GLY A 447 19.17 10.01 5.23
C GLY A 447 19.48 11.13 6.21
N ARG A 448 18.79 12.24 6.02
CA ARG A 448 18.87 13.38 6.92
C ARG A 448 18.02 13.12 8.16
N ILE A 449 18.61 13.28 9.34
CA ILE A 449 17.89 13.16 10.61
C ILE A 449 17.14 14.46 10.89
N VAL A 450 15.89 14.34 11.33
CA VAL A 450 15.05 15.43 11.83
C VAL A 450 14.63 15.07 13.25
N SER A 451 15.24 15.76 14.22
CA SER A 451 14.91 15.56 15.64
C SER A 451 13.65 16.34 16.02
N PRO A 452 12.79 15.79 16.89
CA PRO A 452 11.58 16.46 17.32
C PRO A 452 11.89 17.69 18.21
N ALA A 453 11.06 18.71 18.11
CA ALA A 453 10.95 19.80 19.06
C ALA A 453 9.62 19.68 19.82
N PRO A 454 9.54 20.16 21.07
CA PRO A 454 8.31 20.08 21.86
C PRO A 454 7.13 20.75 21.14
N LEU A 455 6.01 20.03 21.07
CA LEU A 455 4.72 20.55 20.59
C LEU A 455 3.70 20.42 21.72
N PRO A 456 2.97 21.50 22.10
CA PRO A 456 1.94 21.40 23.13
C PRO A 456 0.88 20.36 22.81
N GLY A 457 0.63 19.41 23.73
CA GLY A 457 -0.29 18.30 23.54
C GLY A 457 -1.74 18.72 23.33
N GLU A 458 -2.11 19.94 23.71
CA GLU A 458 -3.43 20.53 23.46
C GLU A 458 -3.77 20.62 21.99
N TYR A 459 -2.79 20.78 21.08
CA TYR A 459 -3.05 20.87 19.63
C TYR A 459 -3.53 19.54 19.04
N ALA A 460 -2.99 18.42 19.51
CA ALA A 460 -3.49 17.10 19.13
C ALA A 460 -4.93 16.89 19.60
N THR A 461 -5.27 17.34 20.82
CA THR A 461 -6.63 17.29 21.36
C THR A 461 -7.60 18.18 20.57
N GLN A 462 -7.20 19.40 20.22
CA GLN A 462 -8.01 20.31 19.40
C GLN A 462 -8.20 19.76 17.98
N PHE A 463 -7.16 19.18 17.38
CA PHE A 463 -7.28 18.49 16.09
C PHE A 463 -8.27 17.32 16.15
N ALA A 464 -8.23 16.51 17.22
CA ALA A 464 -9.18 15.42 17.40
C ALA A 464 -10.64 15.93 17.49
N GLN A 465 -10.88 17.07 18.15
CA GLN A 465 -12.21 17.70 18.18
C GLN A 465 -12.66 18.16 16.79
N ALA A 466 -11.78 18.81 16.01
CA ALA A 466 -12.06 19.20 14.63
C ALA A 466 -12.39 17.99 13.73
N ARG A 467 -11.64 16.90 13.89
CA ARG A 467 -11.91 15.64 13.18
C ARG A 467 -13.26 15.05 13.58
N GLU A 468 -13.64 15.03 14.84
CA GLU A 468 -14.96 14.54 15.28
C GLU A 468 -16.11 15.36 14.70
N MET A 469 -15.97 16.70 14.63
CA MET A 469 -16.95 17.56 13.96
C MET A 469 -17.08 17.20 12.49
N THR A 470 -15.94 16.97 11.80
CA THR A 470 -15.91 16.54 10.41
C THR A 470 -16.66 15.22 10.19
N VAL A 471 -16.48 14.24 11.09
CA VAL A 471 -17.18 12.94 11.03
C VAL A 471 -18.67 13.11 11.24
N ARG A 472 -19.09 13.89 12.25
CA ARG A 472 -20.51 14.16 12.55
C ARG A 472 -21.21 14.84 11.36
N PHE A 473 -20.58 15.84 10.77
CA PHE A 473 -21.09 16.52 9.59
C PHE A 473 -21.24 15.54 8.41
N GLY A 474 -20.21 14.74 8.12
CA GLY A 474 -20.26 13.76 7.04
C GLY A 474 -21.40 12.75 7.17
N LYS A 475 -21.67 12.26 8.39
CA LYS A 475 -22.78 11.34 8.68
C LYS A 475 -24.14 12.01 8.47
N SER A 476 -24.32 13.26 8.89
CA SER A 476 -25.58 13.99 8.71
C SER A 476 -25.93 14.20 7.22
N VAL A 477 -24.93 14.48 6.37
CA VAL A 477 -25.13 14.65 4.93
C VAL A 477 -25.41 13.31 4.23
N ALA A 478 -24.80 12.20 4.68
CA ALA A 478 -25.03 10.88 4.12
C ALA A 478 -26.44 10.37 4.45
N GLY A 479 -26.92 10.55 5.70
CA GLY A 479 -28.29 10.17 6.12
C GLY A 479 -29.40 10.88 5.33
N ASN A 480 -29.17 12.12 4.91
CA ASN A 480 -30.15 12.89 4.11
C ASN A 480 -30.20 12.49 2.62
N ARG A 481 -29.25 11.68 2.12
CA ARG A 481 -29.24 11.20 0.72
C ARG A 481 -29.90 9.82 0.57
N SER A 482 -30.18 9.14 1.67
CA SER A 482 -30.84 7.83 1.72
C SER A 482 -32.32 7.93 2.15
N ALA A 483 -32.84 9.11 2.36
CA ALA A 483 -34.25 9.45 2.56
C ALA A 483 -34.79 10.16 1.30
#